data_5e4b0d0b1df9f6ed8cd3eb9c12715a54
#
_entry.id   5e4b0d0b1df9f6ed8cd3eb9c12715a54
#
_cell.length_a   1.000
_cell.length_b   1.000
_cell.length_c   1.000
_cell.angle_alpha   90.00
_cell.angle_beta   90.00
_cell.angle_gamma   90.00
#
_symmetry.space_group_name_H-M   'P 1'
#
loop_
_entity.id
_entity.type
_entity.pdbx_description
1 polymer ?
#
loop_
_entity_poly.entity_id
_entity_poly.type
_entity_poly.pdbx_seq_one_letter_code
_entity_poly.pdbx_strand_id
1 'polypeptide(L)'
;MSAKLKLIEENKLIAVIRSSSADDAEEMIKAALAGGFRIFEVSMQTPQATRIIETYSKKDGVLVGASVTDGEMAQRAIKAGAEFVSTPYTDREVISVAKHNTCFVIQGALTPTEIMNAYQLGADLVMVNPIASSGGPQYLKSLRNALPSPTKLIVAGGVNLDSVFDYLKDSVAVCVKQSLFERPLVRTDNWQQITERAKQFSEKLETIKVSR
;
A
#
# COMPACT_ATOMS: atom_id res chain seq x y z
N MET A 1 -6.46 -8.10 17.28
CA MET A 1 -6.11 -7.26 16.11
C MET A 1 -4.71 -7.65 15.66
N SER A 2 -4.49 -7.91 14.36
CA SER A 2 -3.18 -8.30 13.82
C SER A 2 -2.15 -7.19 14.07
N ALA A 3 -0.92 -7.53 14.48
CA ALA A 3 0.17 -6.57 14.66
C ALA A 3 0.44 -5.78 13.35
N LYS A 4 0.31 -6.43 12.20
CA LYS A 4 0.47 -5.79 10.87
C LYS A 4 -0.60 -4.74 10.59
N LEU A 5 -1.86 -5.03 10.95
CA LEU A 5 -2.94 -4.05 10.83
C LEU A 5 -2.67 -2.83 11.72
N LYS A 6 -2.20 -3.04 12.94
CA LYS A 6 -1.83 -1.95 13.85
C LYS A 6 -0.73 -1.06 13.24
N LEU A 7 0.32 -1.66 12.70
CA LEU A 7 1.39 -0.92 12.01
C LEU A 7 0.88 -0.10 10.82
N ILE A 8 -0.06 -0.67 10.03
CA ILE A 8 -0.69 0.04 8.92
C ILE A 8 -1.50 1.23 9.42
N GLU A 9 -2.29 1.07 10.48
CA GLU A 9 -3.11 2.13 11.07
C GLU A 9 -2.29 3.25 11.73
N GLU A 10 -1.13 2.93 12.29
CA GLU A 10 -0.22 3.89 12.92
C GLU A 10 0.56 4.71 11.87
N ASN A 11 1.07 4.04 10.83
CA ASN A 11 1.91 4.68 9.82
C ASN A 11 1.11 5.33 8.68
N LYS A 12 -0.06 4.80 8.31
CA LYS A 12 -1.03 5.35 7.35
C LYS A 12 -0.55 5.53 5.90
N LEU A 13 0.75 5.56 5.63
CA LEU A 13 1.34 5.75 4.30
C LEU A 13 2.00 4.47 3.82
N ILE A 14 1.58 3.97 2.67
CA ILE A 14 2.18 2.81 1.98
C ILE A 14 2.80 3.32 0.68
N ALA A 15 4.13 3.19 0.56
CA ALA A 15 4.83 3.52 -0.68
C ALA A 15 4.77 2.33 -1.64
N VAL A 16 4.19 2.53 -2.81
CA VAL A 16 4.10 1.48 -3.84
C VAL A 16 5.29 1.57 -4.79
N ILE A 17 6.15 0.56 -4.72
CA ILE A 17 7.40 0.46 -5.47
C ILE A 17 7.17 -0.37 -6.73
N ARG A 18 7.27 0.27 -7.87
CA ARG A 18 7.20 -0.39 -9.18
C ARG A 18 8.10 0.33 -10.17
N SER A 19 9.15 -0.35 -10.62
CA SER A 19 10.11 0.14 -11.60
C SER A 19 10.43 -0.94 -12.63
N SER A 20 10.97 -0.53 -13.77
CA SER A 20 11.58 -1.41 -14.75
C SER A 20 13.06 -1.72 -14.43
N SER A 21 13.62 -1.08 -13.41
CA SER A 21 14.98 -1.27 -12.91
C SER A 21 14.94 -1.68 -11.43
N ALA A 22 15.77 -2.67 -11.07
CA ALA A 22 15.92 -3.07 -9.67
C ALA A 22 16.64 -1.98 -8.86
N ASP A 23 17.62 -1.32 -9.45
CA ASP A 23 18.41 -0.27 -8.80
C ASP A 23 17.53 0.94 -8.51
N ASP A 24 16.72 1.39 -9.49
CA ASP A 24 15.73 2.46 -9.24
C ASP A 24 14.76 2.09 -8.11
N ALA A 25 14.28 0.83 -8.08
CA ALA A 25 13.36 0.39 -7.05
C ALA A 25 14.00 0.46 -5.65
N GLU A 26 15.26 0.13 -5.51
CA GLU A 26 16.00 0.26 -4.26
C GLU A 26 16.19 1.73 -3.86
N GLU A 27 16.54 2.60 -4.80
CA GLU A 27 16.68 4.03 -4.53
C GLU A 27 15.32 4.67 -4.17
N MET A 28 14.22 4.26 -4.83
CA MET A 28 12.87 4.67 -4.44
C MET A 28 12.56 4.32 -2.98
N ILE A 29 12.91 3.10 -2.53
CA ILE A 29 12.72 2.68 -1.13
C ILE A 29 13.60 3.51 -0.20
N LYS A 30 14.89 3.71 -0.53
CA LYS A 30 15.82 4.51 0.29
C LYS A 30 15.32 5.95 0.45
N ALA A 31 14.91 6.58 -0.65
CA ALA A 31 14.42 7.94 -0.64
C ALA A 31 13.13 8.09 0.19
N ALA A 32 12.16 7.18 -0.01
CA ALA A 32 10.91 7.21 0.75
C ALA A 32 11.14 6.90 2.25
N LEU A 33 12.03 5.96 2.56
CA LEU A 33 12.40 5.64 3.95
C LEU A 33 13.06 6.84 4.65
N ALA A 34 13.97 7.54 3.96
CA ALA A 34 14.61 8.76 4.47
C ALA A 34 13.59 9.89 4.69
N GLY A 35 12.50 9.91 3.89
CA GLY A 35 11.38 10.84 4.05
C GLY A 35 10.31 10.41 5.05
N GLY A 36 10.50 9.30 5.79
CA GLY A 36 9.62 8.91 6.89
C GLY A 36 8.63 7.78 6.58
N PHE A 37 8.57 7.26 5.37
CA PHE A 37 7.75 6.08 5.08
C PHE A 37 8.30 4.84 5.78
N ARG A 38 7.42 3.97 6.25
CA ARG A 38 7.78 2.72 6.95
C ARG A 38 7.11 1.48 6.37
N ILE A 39 6.18 1.65 5.41
CA ILE A 39 5.47 0.55 4.76
C ILE A 39 5.71 0.63 3.27
N PHE A 40 6.18 -0.49 2.70
CA PHE A 40 6.53 -0.60 1.29
C PHE A 40 5.81 -1.78 0.64
N GLU A 41 5.14 -1.52 -0.46
CA GLU A 41 4.54 -2.53 -1.32
C GLU A 41 5.38 -2.68 -2.59
N VAL A 42 6.15 -3.75 -2.70
CA VAL A 42 7.02 -4.02 -3.86
C VAL A 42 6.25 -4.81 -4.91
N SER A 43 6.13 -4.26 -6.11
CA SER A 43 5.51 -4.99 -7.22
C SER A 43 6.38 -6.18 -7.65
N MET A 44 5.80 -7.38 -7.69
CA MET A 44 6.49 -8.58 -8.18
C MET A 44 6.83 -8.53 -9.68
N GLN A 45 6.33 -7.53 -10.40
CA GLN A 45 6.74 -7.23 -11.78
C GLN A 45 8.04 -6.40 -11.85
N THR A 46 8.54 -5.88 -10.74
CA THR A 46 9.85 -5.21 -10.66
C THR A 46 10.96 -6.26 -10.77
N PRO A 47 12.00 -6.02 -11.59
CA PRO A 47 13.14 -6.92 -11.64
C PRO A 47 13.74 -7.15 -10.25
N GLN A 48 14.13 -8.37 -9.95
CA GLN A 48 14.70 -8.78 -8.65
C GLN A 48 13.81 -8.45 -7.42
N ALA A 49 12.49 -8.37 -7.58
CA ALA A 49 11.56 -8.03 -6.50
C ALA A 49 11.77 -8.90 -5.24
N THR A 50 12.01 -10.21 -5.40
CA THR A 50 12.26 -11.11 -4.27
C THR A 50 13.50 -10.73 -3.48
N ARG A 51 14.60 -10.35 -4.14
CA ARG A 51 15.82 -9.88 -3.48
C ARG A 51 15.58 -8.57 -2.71
N ILE A 52 14.83 -7.65 -3.32
CA ILE A 52 14.47 -6.38 -2.68
C ILE A 52 13.62 -6.64 -1.43
N ILE A 53 12.59 -7.50 -1.53
CA ILE A 53 11.75 -7.88 -0.39
C ILE A 53 12.60 -8.50 0.70
N GLU A 54 13.46 -9.47 0.39
CA GLU A 54 14.35 -10.13 1.36
C GLU A 54 15.28 -9.14 2.08
N THR A 55 15.80 -8.15 1.36
CA THR A 55 16.70 -7.13 1.92
C THR A 55 15.97 -6.24 2.92
N TYR A 56 14.79 -5.75 2.56
CA TYR A 56 14.10 -4.75 3.36
C TYR A 56 13.17 -5.34 4.43
N SER A 57 12.72 -6.58 4.31
CA SER A 57 11.95 -7.27 5.35
C SER A 57 12.74 -7.55 6.63
N LYS A 58 14.08 -7.52 6.54
CA LYS A 58 14.99 -7.68 7.70
C LYS A 58 15.28 -6.35 8.41
N LYS A 59 14.74 -5.23 7.92
CA LYS A 59 15.04 -3.91 8.46
C LYS A 59 14.06 -3.54 9.57
N ASP A 60 14.58 -3.27 10.75
CA ASP A 60 13.76 -2.89 11.91
C ASP A 60 12.87 -1.68 11.66
N GLY A 61 11.62 -1.77 12.09
CA GLY A 61 10.65 -0.69 11.96
C GLY A 61 10.11 -0.48 10.54
N VAL A 62 10.37 -1.42 9.62
CA VAL A 62 9.87 -1.40 8.24
C VAL A 62 8.93 -2.59 8.02
N LEU A 63 7.79 -2.35 7.42
CA LEU A 63 6.85 -3.38 6.97
C LEU A 63 6.94 -3.49 5.44
N VAL A 64 7.32 -4.65 4.94
CA VAL A 64 7.45 -4.90 3.50
C VAL A 64 6.44 -5.94 3.04
N GLY A 65 5.70 -5.60 2.01
CA GLY A 65 4.80 -6.51 1.33
C GLY A 65 5.00 -6.49 -0.18
N ALA A 66 4.17 -7.26 -0.87
CA ALA A 66 4.25 -7.41 -2.31
C ALA A 66 2.91 -7.21 -3.00
N SER A 67 2.92 -6.50 -4.13
CA SER A 67 1.82 -6.50 -5.07
C SER A 67 1.99 -7.67 -6.05
N VAL A 68 0.97 -8.54 -6.11
CA VAL A 68 0.95 -9.79 -6.87
C VAL A 68 -0.26 -9.87 -7.79
N THR A 69 -0.26 -10.79 -8.76
CA THR A 69 -1.37 -11.01 -9.69
C THR A 69 -1.93 -12.43 -9.64
N ASP A 70 -1.26 -13.34 -8.93
CA ASP A 70 -1.63 -14.76 -8.84
C ASP A 70 -1.01 -15.41 -7.59
N GLY A 71 -1.42 -16.66 -7.32
CA GLY A 71 -0.96 -17.45 -6.17
C GLY A 71 0.53 -17.81 -6.24
N GLU A 72 1.09 -18.03 -7.43
CA GLU A 72 2.51 -18.33 -7.58
C GLU A 72 3.38 -17.14 -7.18
N MET A 73 3.04 -15.95 -7.67
CA MET A 73 3.71 -14.72 -7.26
C MET A 73 3.57 -14.48 -5.76
N ALA A 74 2.39 -14.72 -5.18
CA ALA A 74 2.17 -14.60 -3.75
C ALA A 74 3.10 -15.55 -2.95
N GLN A 75 3.19 -16.82 -3.36
CA GLN A 75 4.05 -17.80 -2.71
C GLN A 75 5.53 -17.39 -2.78
N ARG A 76 5.99 -16.88 -3.92
CA ARG A 76 7.37 -16.39 -4.11
C ARG A 76 7.66 -15.17 -3.23
N ALA A 77 6.74 -14.22 -3.17
CA ALA A 77 6.88 -13.03 -2.34
C ALA A 77 6.94 -13.39 -0.85
N ILE A 78 6.07 -14.27 -0.39
CA ILE A 78 6.03 -14.74 1.01
C ILE A 78 7.33 -15.46 1.38
N LYS A 79 7.83 -16.35 0.51
CA LYS A 79 9.12 -17.03 0.72
C LYS A 79 10.30 -16.06 0.81
N ALA A 80 10.21 -14.93 0.11
CA ALA A 80 11.21 -13.85 0.18
C ALA A 80 11.08 -12.98 1.45
N GLY A 81 10.07 -13.21 2.28
CA GLY A 81 9.86 -12.49 3.53
C GLY A 81 8.81 -11.38 3.45
N ALA A 82 7.97 -11.35 2.41
CA ALA A 82 6.85 -10.41 2.37
C ALA A 82 5.90 -10.65 3.54
N GLU A 83 5.62 -9.62 4.29
CA GLU A 83 4.76 -9.67 5.47
C GLU A 83 3.29 -9.46 5.15
N PHE A 84 3.01 -8.88 3.99
CA PHE A 84 1.69 -8.84 3.38
C PHE A 84 1.77 -9.02 1.87
N VAL A 85 0.69 -9.51 1.29
CA VAL A 85 0.50 -9.52 -0.17
C VAL A 85 -0.76 -8.76 -0.53
N SER A 86 -0.73 -8.07 -1.67
CA SER A 86 -1.85 -7.28 -2.18
C SER A 86 -2.15 -7.62 -3.64
N THR A 87 -3.41 -7.53 -4.02
CA THR A 87 -3.85 -7.60 -5.43
C THR A 87 -4.72 -6.39 -5.77
N PRO A 88 -4.76 -5.94 -7.03
CA PRO A 88 -5.63 -4.85 -7.45
C PRO A 88 -7.12 -5.25 -7.59
N TYR A 89 -7.44 -6.53 -7.42
CA TYR A 89 -8.77 -7.14 -7.46
C TYR A 89 -8.85 -8.26 -6.41
N THR A 90 -10.04 -8.82 -6.20
CA THR A 90 -10.22 -9.96 -5.28
C THR A 90 -9.85 -11.26 -5.97
N ASP A 91 -8.88 -11.98 -5.40
CA ASP A 91 -8.37 -13.26 -5.91
C ASP A 91 -8.38 -14.34 -4.81
N ARG A 92 -9.12 -15.43 -5.03
CA ARG A 92 -9.29 -16.53 -4.07
C ARG A 92 -8.00 -17.32 -3.87
N GLU A 93 -7.23 -17.50 -4.92
CA GLU A 93 -5.97 -18.29 -4.84
C GLU A 93 -4.94 -17.51 -4.01
N VAL A 94 -4.78 -16.21 -4.26
CA VAL A 94 -3.90 -15.36 -3.46
C VAL A 94 -4.32 -15.34 -1.99
N ILE A 95 -5.62 -15.23 -1.71
CA ILE A 95 -6.14 -15.33 -0.32
C ILE A 95 -5.76 -16.68 0.30
N SER A 96 -6.02 -17.78 -0.41
CA SER A 96 -5.72 -19.13 0.06
C SER A 96 -4.23 -19.30 0.38
N VAL A 97 -3.35 -18.90 -0.54
CA VAL A 97 -1.89 -18.96 -0.36
C VAL A 97 -1.44 -18.11 0.83
N ALA A 98 -1.94 -16.89 0.95
CA ALA A 98 -1.60 -16.01 2.06
C ALA A 98 -2.03 -16.59 3.41
N LYS A 99 -3.26 -17.09 3.51
CA LYS A 99 -3.78 -17.70 4.75
C LYS A 99 -3.03 -18.96 5.16
N HIS A 100 -2.71 -19.82 4.19
CA HIS A 100 -1.92 -21.03 4.45
C HIS A 100 -0.53 -20.69 5.04
N ASN A 101 0.05 -19.56 4.63
CA ASN A 101 1.35 -19.10 5.10
C ASN A 101 1.27 -18.06 6.25
N THR A 102 0.11 -17.85 6.85
CA THR A 102 -0.12 -16.85 7.91
C THR A 102 0.34 -15.42 7.50
N CYS A 103 0.28 -15.13 6.19
CA CYS A 103 0.62 -13.83 5.63
C CYS A 103 -0.62 -12.92 5.60
N PHE A 104 -0.44 -11.64 5.89
CA PHE A 104 -1.51 -10.65 5.84
C PHE A 104 -1.91 -10.39 4.38
N VAL A 105 -3.21 -10.39 4.08
CA VAL A 105 -3.69 -10.27 2.70
C VAL A 105 -4.60 -9.07 2.50
N ILE A 106 -4.25 -8.24 1.52
CA ILE A 106 -4.97 -7.05 1.09
C ILE A 106 -5.56 -7.32 -0.29
N GLN A 107 -6.88 -7.17 -0.43
CA GLN A 107 -7.54 -7.42 -1.71
C GLN A 107 -8.12 -6.13 -2.29
N GLY A 108 -7.96 -5.95 -3.61
CA GLY A 108 -8.55 -4.84 -4.34
C GLY A 108 -10.05 -5.04 -4.58
N ALA A 109 -10.80 -3.95 -4.45
CA ALA A 109 -12.22 -3.87 -4.74
C ALA A 109 -12.61 -2.42 -5.02
N LEU A 110 -13.76 -2.20 -5.66
CA LEU A 110 -14.26 -0.86 -5.92
C LEU A 110 -15.66 -0.65 -5.33
N THR A 111 -16.56 -1.58 -5.49
CA THR A 111 -17.97 -1.48 -5.09
C THR A 111 -18.24 -2.10 -3.71
N PRO A 112 -19.34 -1.73 -3.02
CA PRO A 112 -19.71 -2.36 -1.75
C PRO A 112 -19.79 -3.88 -1.81
N THR A 113 -20.35 -4.44 -2.88
CA THR A 113 -20.45 -5.90 -3.06
C THR A 113 -19.08 -6.55 -3.16
N GLU A 114 -18.17 -5.98 -3.95
CA GLU A 114 -16.81 -6.49 -4.07
C GLU A 114 -16.06 -6.42 -2.73
N ILE A 115 -16.21 -5.32 -1.99
CA ILE A 115 -15.60 -5.14 -0.67
C ILE A 115 -16.08 -6.22 0.30
N MET A 116 -17.38 -6.44 0.38
CA MET A 116 -17.95 -7.45 1.27
C MET A 116 -17.55 -8.86 0.86
N ASN A 117 -17.52 -9.15 -0.46
CA ASN A 117 -17.05 -10.43 -0.97
C ASN A 117 -15.57 -10.69 -0.64
N ALA A 118 -14.71 -9.68 -0.77
CA ALA A 118 -13.29 -9.82 -0.40
C ALA A 118 -13.12 -10.21 1.08
N TYR A 119 -13.86 -9.56 1.98
CA TYR A 119 -13.86 -9.91 3.40
C TYR A 119 -14.43 -11.30 3.68
N GLN A 120 -15.53 -11.69 3.03
CA GLN A 120 -16.11 -13.03 3.18
C GLN A 120 -15.16 -14.14 2.71
N LEU A 121 -14.33 -13.85 1.72
CA LEU A 121 -13.29 -14.76 1.24
C LEU A 121 -12.06 -14.82 2.16
N GLY A 122 -11.95 -13.93 3.14
CA GLY A 122 -10.89 -13.94 4.13
C GLY A 122 -9.81 -12.86 3.95
N ALA A 123 -10.06 -11.80 3.18
CA ALA A 123 -9.16 -10.65 3.16
C ALA A 123 -9.01 -10.05 4.56
N ASP A 124 -7.79 -9.67 4.95
CA ASP A 124 -7.53 -8.99 6.22
C ASP A 124 -7.82 -7.49 6.10
N LEU A 125 -7.68 -6.94 4.88
CA LEU A 125 -7.93 -5.54 4.58
C LEU A 125 -8.33 -5.42 3.10
N VAL A 126 -9.16 -4.41 2.79
CA VAL A 126 -9.59 -4.15 1.40
C VAL A 126 -9.07 -2.81 0.92
N MET A 127 -8.51 -2.81 -0.27
CA MET A 127 -7.97 -1.65 -0.96
C MET A 127 -8.97 -1.16 -2.02
N VAL A 128 -9.54 0.03 -1.82
CA VAL A 128 -10.40 0.67 -2.83
C VAL A 128 -9.52 1.27 -3.92
N ASN A 129 -9.58 0.71 -5.13
CA ASN A 129 -8.71 1.06 -6.25
C ASN A 129 -9.44 0.84 -7.60
N PRO A 130 -9.34 1.81 -8.55
CA PRO A 130 -8.66 3.11 -8.49
C PRO A 130 -9.56 4.22 -7.89
N ILE A 131 -9.18 4.79 -6.74
CA ILE A 131 -10.09 5.68 -5.99
C ILE A 131 -10.31 7.04 -6.67
N ALA A 132 -9.26 7.69 -7.18
CA ALA A 132 -9.37 9.06 -7.71
C ALA A 132 -10.26 9.13 -8.96
N SER A 133 -10.11 8.19 -9.89
CA SER A 133 -10.91 8.11 -11.11
C SER A 133 -12.37 7.65 -10.86
N SER A 134 -12.65 7.14 -9.67
CA SER A 134 -13.98 6.66 -9.27
C SER A 134 -14.78 7.67 -8.44
N GLY A 135 -14.28 8.91 -8.32
CA GLY A 135 -14.96 9.99 -7.60
C GLY A 135 -14.24 10.46 -6.34
N GLY A 136 -13.03 9.94 -6.08
CA GLY A 136 -12.14 10.45 -5.04
C GLY A 136 -12.69 10.33 -3.61
N PRO A 137 -12.38 11.31 -2.74
CA PRO A 137 -12.83 11.30 -1.35
C PRO A 137 -14.35 11.25 -1.18
N GLN A 138 -15.09 11.85 -2.10
CA GLN A 138 -16.56 11.83 -2.08
C GLN A 138 -17.11 10.41 -2.29
N TYR A 139 -16.50 9.65 -3.21
CA TYR A 139 -16.87 8.25 -3.43
C TYR A 139 -16.55 7.39 -2.20
N LEU A 140 -15.37 7.57 -1.60
CA LEU A 140 -14.99 6.86 -0.38
C LEU A 140 -15.98 7.09 0.76
N LYS A 141 -16.39 8.34 0.96
CA LYS A 141 -17.41 8.69 1.95
C LYS A 141 -18.73 7.99 1.68
N SER A 142 -19.16 7.93 0.41
CA SER A 142 -20.39 7.21 0.00
C SER A 142 -20.27 5.70 0.29
N LEU A 143 -19.11 5.09 0.01
CA LEU A 143 -18.84 3.70 0.37
C LEU A 143 -18.94 3.46 1.88
N ARG A 144 -18.35 4.34 2.71
CA ARG A 144 -18.43 4.23 4.18
C ARG A 144 -19.87 4.20 4.68
N ASN A 145 -20.76 5.01 4.09
CA ASN A 145 -22.16 5.05 4.46
C ASN A 145 -22.93 3.78 4.06
N ALA A 146 -22.48 3.10 3.01
CA ALA A 146 -23.11 1.87 2.49
C ALA A 146 -22.58 0.58 3.15
N LEU A 147 -21.44 0.64 3.85
CA LEU A 147 -20.78 -0.52 4.43
C LEU A 147 -21.05 -0.66 5.92
N PRO A 148 -21.12 -1.89 6.46
CA PRO A 148 -21.25 -2.11 7.91
C PRO A 148 -20.03 -1.52 8.65
N SER A 149 -20.26 -0.96 9.83
CA SER A 149 -19.18 -0.53 10.71
C SER A 149 -18.74 -1.73 11.60
N PRO A 150 -17.45 -1.93 11.81
CA PRO A 150 -16.28 -1.15 11.39
C PRO A 150 -15.54 -1.78 10.18
N THR A 151 -16.04 -1.59 8.97
CA THR A 151 -15.31 -2.04 7.77
C THR A 151 -14.04 -1.19 7.58
N LYS A 152 -12.85 -1.79 7.60
CA LYS A 152 -11.58 -1.08 7.43
C LYS A 152 -11.16 -1.07 5.97
N LEU A 153 -10.84 0.10 5.44
CA LEU A 153 -10.45 0.29 4.05
C LEU A 153 -9.10 1.01 3.97
N ILE A 154 -8.31 0.68 2.95
CA ILE A 154 -7.24 1.53 2.44
C ILE A 154 -7.61 1.98 1.04
N VAL A 155 -6.94 3.00 0.53
CA VAL A 155 -7.20 3.51 -0.82
C VAL A 155 -5.92 3.56 -1.65
N ALA A 156 -6.08 3.34 -2.96
CA ALA A 156 -5.01 3.43 -3.95
C ALA A 156 -5.50 4.07 -5.25
N GLY A 157 -4.57 4.58 -6.06
CA GLY A 157 -4.86 5.12 -7.38
C GLY A 157 -5.20 6.61 -7.35
N GLY A 158 -4.17 7.45 -7.52
CA GLY A 158 -4.32 8.91 -7.64
C GLY A 158 -4.24 9.69 -6.33
N VAL A 159 -3.81 9.07 -5.23
CA VAL A 159 -3.54 9.77 -3.96
C VAL A 159 -2.34 10.71 -4.13
N ASN A 160 -2.49 11.96 -3.70
CA ASN A 160 -1.46 12.99 -3.72
C ASN A 160 -1.47 13.83 -2.43
N LEU A 161 -0.56 14.79 -2.31
CA LEU A 161 -0.46 15.66 -1.14
C LEU A 161 -1.74 16.44 -0.84
N ASP A 162 -2.50 16.86 -1.85
CA ASP A 162 -3.71 17.63 -1.65
C ASP A 162 -4.86 16.77 -1.13
N SER A 163 -4.95 15.52 -1.60
CA SER A 163 -6.06 14.60 -1.31
C SER A 163 -5.80 13.65 -0.13
N VAL A 164 -4.56 13.46 0.32
CA VAL A 164 -4.20 12.47 1.35
C VAL A 164 -4.99 12.66 2.64
N PHE A 165 -5.17 13.90 3.07
CA PHE A 165 -5.93 14.21 4.28
C PHE A 165 -7.39 13.78 4.19
N ASP A 166 -8.03 14.08 3.06
CA ASP A 166 -9.45 13.76 2.85
C ASP A 166 -9.68 12.24 2.78
N TYR A 167 -8.79 11.50 2.16
CA TYR A 167 -8.87 10.04 2.16
C TYR A 167 -8.70 9.44 3.56
N LEU A 168 -7.81 9.98 4.38
CA LEU A 168 -7.56 9.45 5.74
C LEU A 168 -8.68 9.75 6.75
N LYS A 169 -9.70 10.53 6.38
CA LYS A 169 -10.94 10.67 7.17
C LYS A 169 -11.76 9.38 7.16
N ASP A 170 -11.77 8.67 6.04
CA ASP A 170 -12.64 7.52 5.77
C ASP A 170 -11.87 6.21 5.48
N SER A 171 -10.53 6.24 5.51
CA SER A 171 -9.67 5.05 5.38
C SER A 171 -8.62 4.96 6.48
N VAL A 172 -8.08 3.77 6.70
CA VAL A 172 -7.04 3.55 7.72
C VAL A 172 -5.64 3.86 7.21
N ALA A 173 -5.43 3.78 5.90
CA ALA A 173 -4.16 4.11 5.24
C ALA A 173 -4.38 4.42 3.75
N VAL A 174 -3.37 4.99 3.12
CA VAL A 174 -3.34 5.31 1.68
C VAL A 174 -2.09 4.75 1.01
N CYS A 175 -2.24 4.28 -0.23
CA CYS A 175 -1.14 3.85 -1.08
C CYS A 175 -0.71 5.01 -1.99
N VAL A 176 0.55 5.40 -1.90
CA VAL A 176 1.14 6.50 -2.68
C VAL A 176 2.15 5.94 -3.67
N LYS A 177 2.00 6.31 -4.93
CA LYS A 177 2.85 5.84 -6.03
C LYS A 177 3.32 7.00 -6.91
N GLN A 178 2.50 7.40 -7.89
CA GLN A 178 2.91 8.36 -8.93
C GLN A 178 3.20 9.75 -8.38
N SER A 179 2.48 10.21 -7.38
CA SER A 179 2.69 11.51 -6.74
C SER A 179 3.94 11.55 -5.86
N LEU A 180 4.45 10.39 -5.43
CA LEU A 180 5.73 10.29 -4.72
C LEU A 180 6.88 10.03 -5.70
N PHE A 181 6.70 9.08 -6.61
CA PHE A 181 7.70 8.65 -7.59
C PHE A 181 7.34 9.13 -8.99
N GLU A 182 7.41 10.46 -9.19
CA GLU A 182 7.17 11.02 -10.52
C GLU A 182 8.20 10.53 -11.53
N ARG A 183 7.73 10.09 -12.70
CA ARG A 183 8.60 9.56 -13.76
C ARG A 183 9.79 10.46 -14.12
N PRO A 184 9.65 11.80 -14.23
CA PRO A 184 10.80 12.66 -14.50
C PRO A 184 11.87 12.57 -13.41
N LEU A 185 11.48 12.53 -12.12
CA LEU A 185 12.42 12.48 -11.01
C LEU A 185 13.19 11.16 -10.98
N VAL A 186 12.50 10.04 -11.20
CA VAL A 186 13.13 8.71 -11.27
C VAL A 186 14.10 8.64 -12.45
N ARG A 187 13.71 9.15 -13.63
CA ARG A 187 14.56 9.13 -14.85
C ARG A 187 15.81 9.99 -14.76
N THR A 188 15.82 10.98 -13.89
CA THR A 188 16.95 11.90 -13.68
C THR A 188 17.67 11.65 -12.37
N ASP A 189 17.41 10.51 -11.71
CA ASP A 189 18.01 10.12 -10.43
C ASP A 189 17.87 11.20 -9.34
N ASN A 190 16.79 11.97 -9.39
CA ASN A 190 16.55 13.05 -8.42
C ASN A 190 15.95 12.51 -7.11
N TRP A 191 16.70 11.62 -6.46
CA TRP A 191 16.30 10.95 -5.22
C TRP A 191 16.12 11.92 -4.04
N GLN A 192 16.86 13.03 -4.06
CA GLN A 192 16.72 14.07 -3.04
C GLN A 192 15.33 14.71 -3.10
N GLN A 193 14.80 15.01 -4.27
CA GLN A 193 13.46 15.58 -4.41
C GLN A 193 12.36 14.57 -4.05
N ILE A 194 12.58 13.28 -4.32
CA ILE A 194 11.68 12.20 -3.87
C ILE A 194 11.67 12.11 -2.34
N THR A 195 12.85 12.21 -1.70
CA THR A 195 12.96 12.26 -0.23
C THR A 195 12.19 13.45 0.36
N GLU A 196 12.33 14.63 -0.25
CA GLU A 196 11.62 15.83 0.22
C GLU A 196 10.10 15.69 0.09
N ARG A 197 9.61 15.12 -1.02
CA ARG A 197 8.18 14.79 -1.17
C ARG A 197 7.69 13.79 -0.12
N ALA A 198 8.48 12.75 0.16
CA ALA A 198 8.16 11.79 1.19
C ALA A 198 8.05 12.46 2.57
N LYS A 199 8.94 13.41 2.90
CA LYS A 199 8.83 14.23 4.12
C LYS A 199 7.55 15.03 4.16
N GLN A 200 7.16 15.68 3.06
CA GLN A 200 5.92 16.43 2.99
C GLN A 200 4.69 15.57 3.29
N PHE A 201 4.65 14.32 2.79
CA PHE A 201 3.60 13.37 3.16
C PHE A 201 3.62 13.03 4.66
N SER A 202 4.79 12.78 5.23
CA SER A 202 4.95 12.42 6.63
C SER A 202 4.58 13.59 7.56
N GLU A 203 5.01 14.80 7.26
CA GLU A 203 4.68 16.03 8.00
C GLU A 203 3.17 16.30 7.97
N LYS A 204 2.54 16.10 6.81
CA LYS A 204 1.09 16.26 6.68
C LYS A 204 0.32 15.27 7.57
N LEU A 205 0.85 14.06 7.81
CA LEU A 205 0.28 13.13 8.78
C LEU A 205 0.39 13.60 10.24
N GLU A 206 1.51 14.20 10.62
CA GLU A 206 1.68 14.69 11.99
C GLU A 206 0.66 15.80 12.31
N THR A 207 0.33 16.67 11.34
CA THR A 207 -0.73 17.67 11.54
C THR A 207 -2.10 17.05 11.80
N ILE A 208 -2.37 15.85 11.25
CA ILE A 208 -3.63 15.12 11.49
C ILE A 208 -3.69 14.56 12.91
N LYS A 209 -2.57 14.07 13.45
CA LYS A 209 -2.50 13.50 14.80
C LYS A 209 -2.72 14.55 15.89
N VAL A 210 -2.28 15.78 15.66
CA VAL A 210 -2.43 16.91 16.60
C VAL A 210 -3.86 17.47 16.63
N SER A 211 -4.63 17.27 15.54
CA SER A 211 -5.99 17.82 15.38
C SER A 211 -7.12 16.88 15.86
N ARG A 212 -6.77 15.73 16.45
CA ARG A 212 -7.68 14.74 17.04
C ARG A 212 -7.47 14.61 18.55
#